data_d6faf7e135d5ca5163434c012d7c7e09
#
_entry.id   d6faf7e135d5ca5163434c012d7c7e09
#
_cell.length_a   1.000
_cell.length_b   1.000
_cell.length_c   1.000
_cell.angle_alpha   90.00
_cell.angle_beta   90.00
_cell.angle_gamma   90.00
#
_symmetry.space_group_name_H-M   'P 1'
#
loop_
_entity.id
_entity.type
_entity.pdbx_description
1 polymer ?
#
loop_
_entity_poly.entity_id
_entity_poly.type
_entity_poly.pdbx_seq_one_letter_code
_entity_poly.pdbx_strand_id
1 'polypeptide(L)'
;MGSNDFKVAYRRPKLLSALVLLGAFLIPMALIAFRYLRGIGNPQNISQTFDDIFHLNAVKFIMETGQGSTLKLGNLTETSAGLYPAALHDSMALIGMTGGFSVPEVINATTVVMASIAWPLGMILLTTKLLGESKVVFLGAGLLSMAFSSFPYLLASFGVLYPNHAAFAMLPVLLALTVEALGLSRTRRKSRILALVALVATLPGVALTHPSAVMALLFFAVPLVFAWGVQRVRKYWGTPRATAMISVSCLGVVVYLIATYFAATVLRPEGADTWPPVQTPAQAFGEALSSAPLGAATSVPLLALTLVGIFAAVRNFRTKWPLIGFFLVGVFLFVVTSSFPREEFRLFFSGIWYSDSPRLAALLPLATIPLATYGIVWLAQQATSAWRRVPGVRTTSRFASAQVAVLLVCGLALCVLLQNSSLSQAERKIADAFALTSQSRLVTTDEMAILKQVDDIVPENEAVVADPWMGGSLVFALGDRRTIAPHIFGKRSTDEELLLTQWDEAAYNTQVCNAVRDTGAYWALDFGQQGVHGNRNTIAGLDDVVGTSAPGVRVAAQQGTARLLELTACR
;
A
#
# COMPACT_ATOMS: atom_id res chain seq x y z
N MET A 1 -0.21 -13.59 55.96
CA MET A 1 -1.65 -13.71 55.71
C MET A 1 -2.20 -12.29 55.53
N GLY A 2 -2.65 -11.93 54.37
CA GLY A 2 -3.18 -10.62 54.05
C GLY A 2 -3.21 -10.48 52.52
N SER A 3 -4.26 -10.99 51.87
CA SER A 3 -4.51 -10.83 50.44
C SER A 3 -4.81 -9.36 50.14
N ASN A 4 -3.84 -8.64 49.63
CA ASN A 4 -4.09 -7.34 49.02
C ASN A 4 -4.60 -7.53 47.59
N ASP A 5 -5.91 -7.60 47.47
CA ASP A 5 -6.63 -7.44 46.21
C ASP A 5 -6.30 -6.08 45.61
N PHE A 6 -5.40 -6.03 44.64
CA PHE A 6 -5.21 -4.88 43.77
C PHE A 6 -6.44 -4.74 42.87
N LYS A 7 -7.51 -4.14 43.40
CA LYS A 7 -8.59 -3.56 42.59
C LYS A 7 -7.98 -2.44 41.74
N VAL A 8 -7.64 -2.74 40.50
CA VAL A 8 -7.36 -1.73 39.47
C VAL A 8 -8.67 -0.96 39.27
N ALA A 9 -8.78 0.17 39.96
CA ALA A 9 -9.88 1.09 39.71
C ALA A 9 -9.75 1.62 38.28
N TYR A 10 -10.52 1.08 37.36
CA TYR A 10 -10.74 1.67 36.03
C TYR A 10 -11.38 3.04 36.25
N ARG A 11 -10.57 4.09 36.41
CA ARG A 11 -11.07 5.46 36.34
C ARG A 11 -11.62 5.66 34.94
N ARG A 12 -12.96 5.75 34.81
CA ARG A 12 -13.61 6.13 33.55
C ARG A 12 -12.92 7.38 32.99
N PRO A 13 -12.45 7.39 31.73
CA PRO A 13 -11.87 8.59 31.16
C PRO A 13 -12.90 9.71 31.26
N LYS A 14 -12.49 10.88 31.76
CA LYS A 14 -13.36 12.05 31.74
C LYS A 14 -13.75 12.27 30.27
N LEU A 15 -15.02 12.63 30.01
CA LEU A 15 -15.61 12.80 28.66
C LEU A 15 -14.65 13.52 27.69
N LEU A 16 -14.03 14.60 28.13
CA LEU A 16 -13.06 15.38 27.35
C LEU A 16 -11.82 14.56 26.91
N SER A 17 -11.39 13.58 27.71
CA SER A 17 -10.27 12.70 27.34
C SER A 17 -10.69 11.67 26.32
N ALA A 18 -11.90 11.17 26.40
CA ALA A 18 -12.48 10.29 25.39
C ALA A 18 -12.62 11.01 24.04
N LEU A 19 -13.07 12.26 24.04
CA LEU A 19 -13.19 13.08 22.83
C LEU A 19 -11.83 13.30 22.13
N VAL A 20 -10.74 13.52 22.89
CA VAL A 20 -9.39 13.63 22.28
C VAL A 20 -8.97 12.34 21.62
N LEU A 21 -9.21 11.18 22.25
CA LEU A 21 -8.85 9.88 21.72
C LEU A 21 -9.70 9.53 20.48
N LEU A 22 -11.00 9.79 20.55
CA LEU A 22 -11.91 9.61 19.40
C LEU A 22 -11.50 10.53 18.24
N GLY A 23 -11.24 11.82 18.51
CA GLY A 23 -10.80 12.77 17.50
C GLY A 23 -9.46 12.40 16.86
N ALA A 24 -8.51 11.86 17.64
CA ALA A 24 -7.23 11.39 17.12
C ALA A 24 -7.36 10.28 16.07
N PHE A 25 -8.45 9.53 16.09
CA PHE A 25 -8.72 8.45 15.13
C PHE A 25 -9.79 8.85 14.11
N LEU A 26 -10.95 9.36 14.53
CA LEU A 26 -12.08 9.61 13.63
C LEU A 26 -11.79 10.73 12.61
N ILE A 27 -11.02 11.77 13.00
CA ILE A 27 -10.69 12.85 12.09
C ILE A 27 -9.81 12.35 10.91
N PRO A 28 -8.65 11.70 11.13
CA PRO A 28 -7.87 11.19 10.01
C PRO A 28 -8.63 10.13 9.21
N MET A 29 -9.38 9.24 9.86
CA MET A 29 -10.22 8.26 9.17
C MET A 29 -11.18 8.93 8.19
N ALA A 30 -11.95 9.91 8.67
CA ALA A 30 -12.95 10.59 7.86
C ALA A 30 -12.33 11.39 6.70
N LEU A 31 -11.21 12.11 6.96
CA LEU A 31 -10.58 12.95 5.93
C LEU A 31 -9.84 12.12 4.89
N ILE A 32 -9.19 11.01 5.25
CA ILE A 32 -8.57 10.10 4.29
C ILE A 32 -9.67 9.43 3.45
N ALA A 33 -10.70 8.85 4.09
CA ALA A 33 -11.82 8.22 3.39
C ALA A 33 -12.52 9.20 2.44
N PHE A 34 -12.79 10.43 2.89
CA PHE A 34 -13.41 11.47 2.08
C PHE A 34 -12.60 11.78 0.80
N ARG A 35 -11.26 11.91 0.90
CA ARG A 35 -10.40 12.14 -0.26
C ARG A 35 -10.37 10.97 -1.23
N TYR A 36 -10.32 9.75 -0.70
CA TYR A 36 -10.39 8.54 -1.53
C TYR A 36 -11.72 8.44 -2.27
N LEU A 37 -12.83 8.62 -1.56
CA LEU A 37 -14.17 8.54 -2.15
C LEU A 37 -14.39 9.62 -3.22
N ARG A 38 -13.86 10.83 -3.00
CA ARG A 38 -13.90 11.88 -4.02
C ARG A 38 -12.99 11.59 -5.21
N GLY A 39 -11.81 11.03 -4.98
CA GLY A 39 -10.88 10.66 -6.04
C GLY A 39 -11.41 9.49 -6.89
N ILE A 40 -11.86 8.42 -6.26
CA ILE A 40 -12.44 7.25 -6.97
C ILE A 40 -13.76 7.63 -7.67
N GLY A 41 -14.59 8.49 -7.05
CA GLY A 41 -15.88 8.93 -7.58
C GLY A 41 -16.96 7.85 -7.42
N ASN A 42 -17.14 6.99 -8.42
CA ASN A 42 -18.10 5.88 -8.33
C ASN A 42 -17.41 4.64 -7.72
N PRO A 43 -18.05 3.90 -6.80
CA PRO A 43 -17.50 2.65 -6.26
C PRO A 43 -17.15 1.59 -7.31
N GLN A 44 -17.79 1.62 -8.47
CA GLN A 44 -17.53 0.71 -9.60
C GLN A 44 -16.43 1.21 -10.55
N ASN A 45 -15.87 2.40 -10.34
CA ASN A 45 -14.75 2.85 -11.15
C ASN A 45 -13.52 1.98 -10.90
N ILE A 46 -12.81 1.71 -11.99
CA ILE A 46 -11.55 0.97 -11.98
C ILE A 46 -10.39 1.93 -12.16
N SER A 47 -9.20 1.53 -11.74
CA SER A 47 -8.00 2.29 -12.06
C SER A 47 -7.65 2.15 -13.54
N GLN A 48 -7.30 3.25 -14.17
CA GLN A 48 -6.89 3.31 -15.59
C GLN A 48 -5.40 2.99 -15.78
N THR A 49 -4.89 2.01 -15.00
CA THR A 49 -3.48 1.58 -15.02
C THR A 49 -3.37 0.11 -15.40
N PHE A 50 -2.20 -0.27 -15.93
CA PHE A 50 -1.97 -1.62 -16.43
C PHE A 50 -2.12 -2.72 -15.38
N ASP A 51 -1.61 -2.50 -14.17
CA ASP A 51 -1.65 -3.51 -13.09
C ASP A 51 -3.09 -3.86 -12.65
N ASP A 52 -4.05 -2.98 -12.94
CA ASP A 52 -5.46 -3.20 -12.59
C ASP A 52 -6.07 -4.37 -13.36
N ILE A 53 -5.58 -4.67 -14.59
CA ILE A 53 -5.99 -5.86 -15.35
C ILE A 53 -5.76 -7.13 -14.52
N PHE A 54 -4.55 -7.27 -13.97
CA PHE A 54 -4.23 -8.43 -13.14
C PHE A 54 -5.09 -8.45 -11.87
N HIS A 55 -5.17 -7.33 -11.17
CA HIS A 55 -5.82 -7.29 -9.85
C HIS A 55 -7.31 -7.60 -9.91
N LEU A 56 -8.04 -7.02 -10.88
CA LEU A 56 -9.47 -7.32 -11.04
C LEU A 56 -9.68 -8.78 -11.44
N ASN A 57 -8.96 -9.25 -12.45
CA ASN A 57 -9.09 -10.61 -12.94
C ASN A 57 -8.65 -11.66 -11.89
N ALA A 58 -7.67 -11.34 -11.03
CA ALA A 58 -7.25 -12.22 -9.93
C ALA A 58 -8.35 -12.38 -8.87
N VAL A 59 -9.01 -11.30 -8.47
CA VAL A 59 -10.15 -11.37 -7.54
C VAL A 59 -11.28 -12.16 -8.16
N LYS A 60 -11.64 -11.89 -9.43
CA LYS A 60 -12.67 -12.63 -10.16
C LYS A 60 -12.35 -14.13 -10.27
N PHE A 61 -11.11 -14.47 -10.63
CA PHE A 61 -10.64 -15.85 -10.72
C PHE A 61 -10.82 -16.61 -9.41
N ILE A 62 -10.47 -16.00 -8.28
CA ILE A 62 -10.67 -16.62 -6.96
C ILE A 62 -12.17 -16.78 -6.66
N MET A 63 -12.99 -15.77 -6.96
CA MET A 63 -14.45 -15.83 -6.74
C MET A 63 -15.11 -16.96 -7.51
N GLU A 64 -14.70 -17.22 -8.75
CA GLU A 64 -15.28 -18.27 -9.58
C GLU A 64 -14.74 -19.66 -9.27
N THR A 65 -13.43 -19.78 -9.11
CA THR A 65 -12.77 -21.08 -8.99
C THR A 65 -12.57 -21.56 -7.55
N GLY A 66 -12.66 -20.66 -6.57
CA GLY A 66 -12.24 -20.91 -5.19
C GLY A 66 -10.72 -21.10 -5.03
N GLN A 67 -9.92 -20.84 -6.07
CA GLN A 67 -8.48 -21.09 -6.08
C GLN A 67 -7.68 -19.86 -5.66
N GLY A 68 -7.53 -19.65 -4.35
CA GLY A 68 -6.74 -18.56 -3.77
C GLY A 68 -5.29 -18.94 -3.42
N SER A 69 -4.76 -20.05 -3.92
CA SER A 69 -3.39 -20.46 -3.58
C SER A 69 -2.34 -19.54 -4.20
N THR A 70 -1.49 -18.95 -3.37
CA THR A 70 -0.30 -18.19 -3.80
C THR A 70 0.57 -18.92 -4.83
N LEU A 71 0.56 -20.26 -4.84
CA LEU A 71 1.35 -21.06 -5.78
C LEU A 71 0.69 -21.19 -7.17
N LYS A 72 -0.55 -20.74 -7.32
CA LYS A 72 -1.35 -20.90 -8.55
C LYS A 72 -1.91 -19.58 -9.10
N LEU A 73 -1.94 -18.52 -8.32
CA LEU A 73 -2.58 -17.26 -8.73
C LEU A 73 -1.81 -16.49 -9.82
N GLY A 74 -0.51 -16.75 -9.98
CA GLY A 74 0.36 -15.87 -10.80
C GLY A 74 0.00 -15.74 -12.28
N ASN A 75 -0.77 -16.67 -12.84
CA ASN A 75 -1.06 -16.69 -14.28
C ASN A 75 -2.57 -16.64 -14.62
N LEU A 76 -3.45 -16.67 -13.63
CA LEU A 76 -4.90 -16.58 -13.78
C LEU A 76 -5.50 -17.61 -14.76
N THR A 77 -4.89 -18.78 -14.90
CA THR A 77 -5.38 -19.91 -15.68
C THR A 77 -5.38 -21.17 -14.82
N GLU A 78 -6.32 -22.09 -15.07
CA GLU A 78 -6.48 -23.32 -14.27
C GLU A 78 -5.24 -24.21 -14.29
N THR A 79 -4.48 -24.18 -15.38
CA THR A 79 -3.30 -25.01 -15.63
C THR A 79 -2.00 -24.37 -15.17
N SER A 80 -2.00 -23.10 -14.80
CA SER A 80 -0.76 -22.38 -14.52
C SER A 80 -0.31 -22.51 -13.07
N ALA A 81 0.98 -22.79 -12.91
CA ALA A 81 1.69 -22.73 -11.63
C ALA A 81 2.55 -21.47 -11.61
N GLY A 82 1.98 -20.34 -11.21
CA GLY A 82 2.71 -19.08 -11.05
C GLY A 82 2.60 -18.60 -9.61
N LEU A 83 3.74 -18.32 -8.99
CA LEU A 83 3.77 -17.80 -7.61
C LEU A 83 3.39 -16.32 -7.62
N TYR A 84 2.31 -15.99 -6.90
CA TYR A 84 1.92 -14.60 -6.64
C TYR A 84 1.37 -14.46 -5.21
N PRO A 85 1.77 -13.42 -4.43
CA PRO A 85 1.24 -13.18 -3.08
C PRO A 85 -0.27 -12.91 -3.11
N ALA A 86 -1.09 -13.88 -2.65
CA ALA A 86 -2.52 -13.89 -2.86
C ALA A 86 -3.36 -13.30 -1.71
N ALA A 87 -2.78 -13.12 -0.50
CA ALA A 87 -3.58 -12.89 0.71
C ALA A 87 -4.54 -11.67 0.63
N LEU A 88 -4.18 -10.61 -0.10
CA LEU A 88 -5.08 -9.49 -0.32
C LEU A 88 -6.23 -9.87 -1.25
N HIS A 89 -5.94 -10.51 -2.38
CA HIS A 89 -6.93 -10.94 -3.36
C HIS A 89 -7.90 -11.96 -2.76
N ASP A 90 -7.40 -12.90 -1.95
CA ASP A 90 -8.23 -13.85 -1.18
C ASP A 90 -9.21 -13.13 -0.25
N SER A 91 -8.71 -12.13 0.48
CA SER A 91 -9.54 -11.34 1.38
C SER A 91 -10.63 -10.56 0.62
N MET A 92 -10.26 -9.98 -0.53
CA MET A 92 -11.18 -9.26 -1.40
C MET A 92 -12.23 -10.21 -2.00
N ALA A 93 -11.80 -11.35 -2.54
CA ALA A 93 -12.70 -12.35 -3.11
C ALA A 93 -13.68 -12.88 -2.06
N LEU A 94 -13.22 -13.17 -0.84
CA LEU A 94 -14.09 -13.62 0.25
C LEU A 94 -15.16 -12.57 0.60
N ILE A 95 -14.82 -11.29 0.62
CA ILE A 95 -15.79 -10.19 0.86
C ILE A 95 -16.80 -10.14 -0.29
N GLY A 96 -16.35 -10.24 -1.55
CA GLY A 96 -17.22 -10.24 -2.73
C GLY A 96 -18.20 -11.40 -2.70
N MET A 97 -17.71 -12.63 -2.48
CA MET A 97 -18.52 -13.85 -2.42
C MET A 97 -19.55 -13.81 -1.28
N THR A 98 -19.20 -13.28 -0.11
CA THR A 98 -20.09 -13.25 1.05
C THR A 98 -21.07 -12.08 1.01
N GLY A 99 -20.72 -10.97 0.40
CA GLY A 99 -21.53 -9.74 0.37
C GLY A 99 -22.28 -9.51 -0.95
N GLY A 100 -22.00 -10.27 -2.00
CA GLY A 100 -22.59 -10.07 -3.32
C GLY A 100 -22.13 -8.76 -4.00
N PHE A 101 -20.93 -8.29 -3.67
CA PHE A 101 -20.36 -7.07 -4.23
C PHE A 101 -19.59 -7.36 -5.52
N SER A 102 -19.60 -6.41 -6.45
CA SER A 102 -18.77 -6.47 -7.65
C SER A 102 -17.28 -6.38 -7.34
N VAL A 103 -16.43 -6.89 -8.23
CA VAL A 103 -14.97 -6.86 -8.07
C VAL A 103 -14.43 -5.45 -7.84
N PRO A 104 -14.80 -4.41 -8.62
CA PRO A 104 -14.33 -3.05 -8.36
C PRO A 104 -14.77 -2.50 -7.00
N GLU A 105 -16.01 -2.76 -6.57
CA GLU A 105 -16.52 -2.30 -5.27
C GLU A 105 -15.70 -2.86 -4.11
N VAL A 106 -15.38 -4.15 -4.15
CA VAL A 106 -14.58 -4.81 -3.10
C VAL A 106 -13.16 -4.26 -3.06
N ILE A 107 -12.52 -4.09 -4.21
CA ILE A 107 -11.16 -3.56 -4.32
C ILE A 107 -11.10 -2.13 -3.77
N ASN A 108 -12.02 -1.27 -4.20
CA ASN A 108 -12.10 0.11 -3.77
C ASN A 108 -12.39 0.24 -2.27
N ALA A 109 -13.39 -0.51 -1.76
CA ALA A 109 -13.72 -0.52 -0.35
C ALA A 109 -12.54 -0.99 0.52
N THR A 110 -11.88 -2.08 0.13
CA THR A 110 -10.70 -2.61 0.85
C THR A 110 -9.57 -1.58 0.87
N THR A 111 -9.29 -0.93 -0.26
CA THR A 111 -8.26 0.12 -0.36
C THR A 111 -8.56 1.30 0.56
N VAL A 112 -9.82 1.78 0.58
CA VAL A 112 -10.26 2.86 1.49
C VAL A 112 -10.12 2.45 2.96
N VAL A 113 -10.49 1.23 3.33
CA VAL A 113 -10.37 0.72 4.70
C VAL A 113 -8.91 0.63 5.14
N MET A 114 -8.03 0.10 4.28
CA MET A 114 -6.60 0.02 4.59
C MET A 114 -5.97 1.42 4.75
N ALA A 115 -6.32 2.37 3.88
CA ALA A 115 -5.85 3.75 3.95
C ALA A 115 -6.35 4.50 5.17
N SER A 116 -7.67 4.41 5.47
CA SER A 116 -8.34 5.30 6.42
C SER A 116 -8.47 4.72 7.83
N ILE A 117 -8.41 3.40 7.98
CA ILE A 117 -8.55 2.71 9.28
C ILE A 117 -7.24 2.06 9.70
N ALA A 118 -6.72 1.12 8.91
CA ALA A 118 -5.55 0.33 9.30
C ALA A 118 -4.31 1.22 9.50
N TRP A 119 -4.04 2.13 8.56
CA TRP A 119 -2.89 3.01 8.61
C TRP A 119 -2.90 3.97 9.82
N PRO A 120 -3.93 4.80 10.08
CA PRO A 120 -3.93 5.70 11.23
C PRO A 120 -3.86 4.97 12.57
N LEU A 121 -4.59 3.86 12.73
CA LEU A 121 -4.53 3.04 13.95
C LEU A 121 -3.13 2.47 14.17
N GLY A 122 -2.52 1.93 13.11
CA GLY A 122 -1.16 1.42 13.15
C GLY A 122 -0.15 2.49 13.54
N MET A 123 -0.24 3.70 12.95
CA MET A 123 0.66 4.81 13.27
C MET A 123 0.48 5.34 14.69
N ILE A 124 -0.75 5.44 15.19
CA ILE A 124 -1.03 5.77 16.59
C ILE A 124 -0.38 4.72 17.51
N LEU A 125 -0.58 3.44 17.20
CA LEU A 125 -0.01 2.35 17.98
C LEU A 125 1.53 2.42 18.01
N LEU A 126 2.19 2.47 16.85
CA LEU A 126 3.65 2.54 16.74
C LEU A 126 4.22 3.74 17.49
N THR A 127 3.66 4.93 17.23
CA THR A 127 4.14 6.17 17.85
C THR A 127 3.97 6.15 19.37
N THR A 128 2.86 5.58 19.84
CA THR A 128 2.62 5.38 21.28
C THR A 128 3.62 4.42 21.90
N LYS A 129 3.97 3.32 21.24
CA LYS A 129 5.02 2.41 21.73
C LYS A 129 6.38 3.09 21.80
N LEU A 130 6.72 3.96 20.86
CA LEU A 130 8.00 4.67 20.81
C LEU A 130 8.10 5.86 21.78
N LEU A 131 6.99 6.61 21.98
CA LEU A 131 7.01 7.87 22.73
C LEU A 131 6.32 7.78 24.11
N GLY A 132 5.45 6.80 24.33
CA GLY A 132 4.64 6.64 25.53
C GLY A 132 3.20 7.12 25.35
N GLU A 133 2.33 6.74 26.29
CA GLU A 133 0.91 7.04 26.27
C GLU A 133 0.66 8.46 26.77
N SER A 134 0.26 9.37 25.88
CA SER A 134 -0.22 10.70 26.23
C SER A 134 -1.21 11.20 25.19
N LYS A 135 -2.13 12.10 25.59
CA LYS A 135 -3.10 12.71 24.67
C LYS A 135 -2.43 13.43 23.50
N VAL A 136 -1.28 14.07 23.75
CA VAL A 136 -0.49 14.76 22.72
C VAL A 136 0.07 13.79 21.71
N VAL A 137 0.56 12.62 22.14
CA VAL A 137 1.07 11.57 21.26
C VAL A 137 -0.05 10.99 20.41
N PHE A 138 -1.20 10.65 21.02
CA PHE A 138 -2.36 10.12 20.29
C PHE A 138 -2.85 11.10 19.22
N LEU A 139 -3.06 12.37 19.62
CA LEU A 139 -3.56 13.40 18.70
C LEU A 139 -2.54 13.72 17.60
N GLY A 140 -1.27 13.88 17.96
CA GLY A 140 -0.19 14.16 17.00
C GLY A 140 -0.02 13.04 15.99
N ALA A 141 0.07 11.78 16.43
CA ALA A 141 0.22 10.64 15.52
C ALA A 141 -1.00 10.46 14.61
N GLY A 142 -2.21 10.61 15.18
CA GLY A 142 -3.46 10.53 14.41
C GLY A 142 -3.53 11.61 13.33
N LEU A 143 -3.41 12.89 13.70
CA LEU A 143 -3.49 13.99 12.74
C LEU A 143 -2.37 13.95 11.69
N LEU A 144 -1.15 13.58 12.07
CA LEU A 144 -0.06 13.46 11.12
C LEU A 144 -0.24 12.27 10.15
N SER A 145 -0.98 11.23 10.52
CA SER A 145 -1.22 10.09 9.61
C SER A 145 -1.98 10.45 8.33
N MET A 146 -2.71 11.56 8.31
CA MET A 146 -3.43 12.05 7.13
C MET A 146 -2.71 13.17 6.36
N ALA A 147 -1.49 13.57 6.79
CA ALA A 147 -0.87 14.82 6.35
C ALA A 147 0.05 14.68 5.13
N PHE A 148 0.30 13.46 4.67
CA PHE A 148 1.29 13.16 3.64
C PHE A 148 0.64 12.81 2.31
N SER A 149 1.14 13.38 1.21
CA SER A 149 0.71 13.02 -0.14
C SER A 149 1.27 11.68 -0.62
N SER A 150 2.39 11.22 -0.02
CA SER A 150 3.04 9.97 -0.42
C SER A 150 2.33 8.73 0.13
N PHE A 151 1.93 8.72 1.39
CA PHE A 151 1.11 7.62 1.93
C PHE A 151 0.05 8.19 2.88
N PRO A 152 -1.20 7.75 2.71
CA PRO A 152 -1.65 6.54 2.01
C PRO A 152 -2.00 6.71 0.52
N TYR A 153 -1.81 7.84 -0.14
CA TYR A 153 -2.42 8.13 -1.45
C TYR A 153 -1.61 7.67 -2.67
N LEU A 154 -0.28 7.80 -2.65
CA LEU A 154 0.56 7.64 -3.85
C LEU A 154 0.40 6.28 -4.53
N LEU A 155 0.37 5.19 -3.74
CA LEU A 155 0.28 3.83 -4.28
C LEU A 155 -1.11 3.47 -4.84
N ALA A 156 -2.12 4.30 -4.61
CA ALA A 156 -3.44 4.16 -5.22
C ALA A 156 -3.53 4.87 -6.58
N SER A 157 -2.64 5.84 -6.86
CA SER A 157 -2.62 6.59 -8.12
C SER A 157 -1.45 6.23 -9.03
N PHE A 158 -0.41 5.58 -8.50
CA PHE A 158 0.75 5.12 -9.25
C PHE A 158 0.70 3.60 -9.39
N GLY A 159 0.45 3.10 -10.61
CA GLY A 159 0.42 1.68 -10.95
C GLY A 159 -0.67 0.85 -10.26
N VAL A 160 -1.44 1.45 -9.34
CA VAL A 160 -2.46 0.77 -8.52
C VAL A 160 -1.88 -0.41 -7.74
N LEU A 161 -0.90 -0.11 -6.91
CA LEU A 161 -0.16 -1.12 -6.18
C LEU A 161 -0.92 -1.61 -4.93
N TYR A 162 -2.14 -2.15 -5.10
CA TYR A 162 -3.04 -2.56 -4.00
C TYR A 162 -2.37 -3.48 -2.96
N PRO A 163 -1.65 -4.55 -3.33
CA PRO A 163 -1.00 -5.40 -2.34
C PRO A 163 0.09 -4.68 -1.56
N ASN A 164 0.88 -3.85 -2.24
CA ASN A 164 1.95 -3.07 -1.59
C ASN A 164 1.36 -2.01 -0.65
N HIS A 165 0.30 -1.33 -1.08
CA HIS A 165 -0.45 -0.36 -0.27
C HIS A 165 -1.01 -0.99 1.02
N ALA A 166 -1.71 -2.13 0.89
CA ALA A 166 -2.28 -2.83 2.04
C ALA A 166 -1.19 -3.32 3.02
N ALA A 167 -0.10 -3.90 2.51
CA ALA A 167 1.01 -4.37 3.33
C ALA A 167 1.72 -3.21 4.06
N PHE A 168 1.86 -2.04 3.42
CA PHE A 168 2.42 -0.84 4.06
C PHE A 168 1.49 -0.23 5.11
N ALA A 169 0.17 -0.31 4.92
CA ALA A 169 -0.79 0.11 5.95
C ALA A 169 -0.68 -0.74 7.23
N MET A 170 -0.29 -2.01 7.12
CA MET A 170 -0.08 -2.94 8.25
C MET A 170 1.32 -2.81 8.89
N LEU A 171 2.29 -2.27 8.19
CA LEU A 171 3.69 -2.21 8.64
C LEU A 171 3.88 -1.50 10.01
N PRO A 172 3.18 -0.40 10.36
CA PRO A 172 3.28 0.21 11.68
C PRO A 172 2.90 -0.74 12.82
N VAL A 173 1.95 -1.66 12.60
CA VAL A 173 1.54 -2.66 13.59
C VAL A 173 2.67 -3.66 13.83
N LEU A 174 3.31 -4.17 12.77
CA LEU A 174 4.45 -5.08 12.88
C LEU A 174 5.62 -4.43 13.62
N LEU A 175 5.92 -3.17 13.32
CA LEU A 175 6.96 -2.41 14.01
C LEU A 175 6.62 -2.14 15.48
N ALA A 176 5.35 -1.87 15.79
CA ALA A 176 4.89 -1.71 17.17
C ALA A 176 5.04 -3.01 17.98
N LEU A 177 4.72 -4.16 17.37
CA LEU A 177 4.96 -5.48 17.96
C LEU A 177 6.45 -5.76 18.15
N THR A 178 7.29 -5.38 17.18
CA THR A 178 8.75 -5.49 17.28
C THR A 178 9.30 -4.64 18.44
N VAL A 179 8.85 -3.39 18.60
CA VAL A 179 9.24 -2.52 19.73
C VAL A 179 8.86 -3.16 21.05
N GLU A 180 7.68 -3.76 21.17
CA GLU A 180 7.22 -4.44 22.38
C GLU A 180 8.00 -5.73 22.65
N ALA A 181 8.22 -6.58 21.65
CA ALA A 181 8.95 -7.85 21.75
C ALA A 181 10.41 -7.61 22.17
N LEU A 182 11.07 -6.59 21.64
CA LEU A 182 12.41 -6.17 22.03
C LEU A 182 12.45 -5.52 23.43
N GLY A 183 11.28 -5.19 24.00
CA GLY A 183 11.14 -4.53 25.30
C GLY A 183 11.61 -3.08 25.31
N LEU A 184 11.50 -2.42 24.17
CA LEU A 184 11.83 -0.99 23.98
C LEU A 184 10.61 -0.08 24.22
N SER A 185 9.41 -0.69 24.37
CA SER A 185 8.15 0.03 24.55
C SER A 185 8.18 0.95 25.78
N ARG A 186 7.67 2.15 25.61
CA ARG A 186 7.49 3.16 26.66
C ARG A 186 6.10 3.15 27.29
N THR A 187 5.23 2.25 26.84
CA THR A 187 3.91 2.01 27.45
C THR A 187 4.01 0.98 28.57
N ARG A 188 2.94 0.83 29.38
CA ARG A 188 2.86 -0.27 30.36
C ARG A 188 3.06 -1.60 29.64
N ARG A 189 4.07 -2.36 30.09
CA ARG A 189 4.46 -3.61 29.46
C ARG A 189 3.33 -4.63 29.53
N LYS A 190 2.87 -5.06 28.38
CA LYS A 190 2.18 -6.33 28.20
C LYS A 190 3.25 -7.45 28.11
N SER A 191 2.89 -8.64 27.80
CA SER A 191 3.84 -9.75 27.65
C SER A 191 4.68 -9.57 26.38
N ARG A 192 6.02 -9.57 26.50
CA ARG A 192 6.95 -9.60 25.34
C ARG A 192 6.76 -10.87 24.51
N ILE A 193 6.47 -11.97 25.17
CA ILE A 193 6.21 -13.26 24.53
C ILE A 193 4.96 -13.16 23.68
N LEU A 194 3.87 -12.57 24.20
CA LEU A 194 2.64 -12.37 23.44
C LEU A 194 2.88 -11.44 22.22
N ALA A 195 3.68 -10.39 22.37
CA ALA A 195 4.03 -9.52 21.24
C ALA A 195 4.85 -10.25 20.17
N LEU A 196 5.80 -11.12 20.60
CA LEU A 196 6.57 -11.95 19.68
C LEU A 196 5.67 -12.98 18.97
N VAL A 197 4.79 -13.65 19.69
CA VAL A 197 3.83 -14.60 19.12
C VAL A 197 2.91 -13.88 18.12
N ALA A 198 2.38 -12.72 18.47
CA ALA A 198 1.56 -11.92 17.56
C ALA A 198 2.34 -11.47 16.30
N LEU A 199 3.61 -11.05 16.46
CA LEU A 199 4.48 -10.69 15.33
C LEU A 199 4.69 -11.89 14.40
N VAL A 200 5.05 -13.06 14.96
CA VAL A 200 5.28 -14.29 14.18
C VAL A 200 4.00 -14.76 13.49
N ALA A 201 2.85 -14.66 14.16
CA ALA A 201 1.55 -15.07 13.60
C ALA A 201 1.06 -14.14 12.48
N THR A 202 1.36 -12.83 12.55
CA THR A 202 0.90 -11.86 11.54
C THR A 202 1.86 -11.74 10.35
N LEU A 203 3.14 -12.06 10.55
CA LEU A 203 4.17 -11.92 9.51
C LEU A 203 3.88 -12.69 8.22
N PRO A 204 3.41 -13.97 8.24
CA PRO A 204 3.07 -14.69 7.02
C PRO A 204 1.97 -14.00 6.21
N GLY A 205 0.91 -13.51 6.86
CA GLY A 205 -0.18 -12.81 6.19
C GLY A 205 0.29 -11.55 5.47
N VAL A 206 1.18 -10.76 6.11
CA VAL A 206 1.75 -9.56 5.47
C VAL A 206 2.74 -9.93 4.36
N ALA A 207 3.54 -11.00 4.52
CA ALA A 207 4.44 -11.50 3.49
C ALA A 207 3.68 -11.98 2.25
N LEU A 208 2.55 -12.66 2.45
CA LEU A 208 1.65 -13.12 1.39
C LEU A 208 0.75 -11.99 0.84
N THR A 209 0.66 -10.85 1.52
CA THR A 209 0.08 -9.63 0.94
C THR A 209 1.10 -8.97 0.00
N HIS A 210 2.32 -8.69 0.48
CA HIS A 210 3.42 -8.20 -0.35
C HIS A 210 4.79 -8.38 0.34
N PRO A 211 5.72 -9.17 -0.23
CA PRO A 211 7.01 -9.50 0.42
C PRO A 211 7.87 -8.29 0.78
N SER A 212 7.77 -7.19 0.02
CA SER A 212 8.56 -5.99 0.27
C SER A 212 8.28 -5.32 1.62
N ALA A 213 7.09 -5.55 2.22
CA ALA A 213 6.79 -5.06 3.57
C ALA A 213 7.61 -5.79 4.64
N VAL A 214 7.94 -7.06 4.43
CA VAL A 214 8.87 -7.78 5.32
C VAL A 214 10.26 -7.15 5.26
N MET A 215 10.72 -6.80 4.07
CA MET A 215 12.00 -6.12 3.91
C MET A 215 11.99 -4.73 4.55
N ALA A 216 10.89 -3.96 4.39
CA ALA A 216 10.71 -2.69 5.07
C ALA A 216 10.75 -2.86 6.60
N LEU A 217 10.07 -3.89 7.15
CA LEU A 217 10.15 -4.23 8.57
C LEU A 217 11.59 -4.47 9.01
N LEU A 218 12.37 -5.24 8.24
CA LEU A 218 13.75 -5.55 8.55
C LEU A 218 14.61 -4.27 8.54
N PHE A 219 14.55 -3.44 7.53
CA PHE A 219 15.34 -2.20 7.50
C PHE A 219 14.96 -1.23 8.61
N PHE A 220 13.67 -0.99 8.83
CA PHE A 220 13.20 -0.08 9.88
C PHE A 220 13.46 -0.62 11.30
N ALA A 221 13.55 -1.92 11.49
CA ALA A 221 13.90 -2.49 12.78
C ALA A 221 15.41 -2.45 13.09
N VAL A 222 16.30 -2.16 12.12
CA VAL A 222 17.75 -2.04 12.38
C VAL A 222 18.06 -1.11 13.58
N PRO A 223 17.63 0.17 13.62
CA PRO A 223 17.90 1.04 14.76
C PRO A 223 17.26 0.54 16.07
N LEU A 224 16.15 -0.20 16.00
CA LEU A 224 15.50 -0.79 17.17
C LEU A 224 16.31 -1.97 17.73
N VAL A 225 16.83 -2.84 16.86
CA VAL A 225 17.70 -3.97 17.26
C VAL A 225 19.01 -3.46 17.86
N PHE A 226 19.61 -2.42 17.27
CA PHE A 226 20.77 -1.77 17.88
C PHE A 226 20.44 -1.15 19.26
N ALA A 227 19.28 -0.50 19.39
CA ALA A 227 18.84 0.05 20.68
C ALA A 227 18.65 -1.03 21.74
N TRP A 228 18.08 -2.17 21.34
CA TRP A 228 17.98 -3.35 22.20
C TRP A 228 19.37 -3.85 22.63
N GLY A 229 20.30 -4.00 21.71
CA GLY A 229 21.68 -4.42 22.00
C GLY A 229 22.36 -3.47 23.02
N VAL A 230 22.30 -2.16 22.75
CA VAL A 230 22.86 -1.12 23.66
C VAL A 230 22.22 -1.18 25.04
N GLN A 231 20.89 -1.34 25.14
CA GLN A 231 20.22 -1.48 26.43
C GLN A 231 20.65 -2.74 27.18
N ARG A 232 20.85 -3.84 26.47
CA ARG A 232 21.34 -5.10 27.06
C ARG A 232 22.77 -4.95 27.57
N VAL A 233 23.66 -4.39 26.77
CA VAL A 233 25.05 -4.09 27.20
C VAL A 233 25.04 -3.22 28.45
N ARG A 234 24.33 -2.09 28.46
CA ARG A 234 24.24 -1.20 29.62
C ARG A 234 23.68 -1.88 30.87
N LYS A 235 22.69 -2.76 30.71
CA LYS A 235 22.05 -3.47 31.82
C LYS A 235 22.98 -4.47 32.50
N TYR A 236 23.83 -5.16 31.73
CA TYR A 236 24.65 -6.26 32.23
C TYR A 236 26.10 -5.83 32.48
N TRP A 237 26.51 -4.62 32.04
CA TRP A 237 27.85 -4.11 32.27
C TRP A 237 28.22 -4.10 33.76
N GLY A 238 29.39 -4.66 34.10
CA GLY A 238 29.85 -4.78 35.49
C GLY A 238 29.16 -5.86 36.32
N THR A 239 28.28 -6.67 35.78
CA THR A 239 27.66 -7.80 36.47
C THR A 239 28.45 -9.10 36.25
N PRO A 240 28.34 -10.12 37.13
CA PRO A 240 28.98 -11.43 36.91
C PRO A 240 28.59 -12.14 35.62
N ARG A 241 27.44 -11.74 35.02
CA ARG A 241 26.92 -12.29 33.74
C ARG A 241 27.23 -11.41 32.53
N ALA A 242 28.08 -10.37 32.70
CA ALA A 242 28.34 -9.36 31.67
C ALA A 242 28.78 -10.01 30.34
N THR A 243 29.87 -10.79 30.36
CA THR A 243 30.45 -11.40 29.17
C THR A 243 29.42 -12.22 28.40
N ALA A 244 28.74 -13.18 29.05
CA ALA A 244 27.76 -14.04 28.39
C ALA A 244 26.58 -13.23 27.81
N MET A 245 26.03 -12.27 28.56
CA MET A 245 24.87 -11.49 28.13
C MET A 245 25.22 -10.48 27.03
N ILE A 246 26.41 -9.90 27.06
CA ILE A 246 26.90 -9.00 26.01
C ILE A 246 27.17 -9.82 24.75
N SER A 247 27.89 -10.96 24.85
CA SER A 247 28.16 -11.82 23.69
C SER A 247 26.88 -12.30 23.02
N VAL A 248 25.88 -12.77 23.76
CA VAL A 248 24.58 -13.18 23.23
C VAL A 248 23.86 -12.00 22.55
N SER A 249 23.96 -10.80 23.11
CA SER A 249 23.33 -9.62 22.53
C SER A 249 24.02 -9.17 21.25
N CYS A 250 25.35 -9.17 21.21
CA CYS A 250 26.12 -8.91 20.00
C CYS A 250 25.85 -9.94 18.90
N LEU A 251 25.85 -11.23 19.28
CA LEU A 251 25.50 -12.32 18.34
C LEU A 251 24.09 -12.12 17.78
N GLY A 252 23.12 -11.76 18.61
CA GLY A 252 21.73 -11.48 18.16
C GLY A 252 21.66 -10.33 17.13
N VAL A 253 22.43 -9.25 17.35
CA VAL A 253 22.53 -8.15 16.36
C VAL A 253 23.18 -8.63 15.07
N VAL A 254 24.27 -9.38 15.14
CA VAL A 254 25.00 -9.91 13.98
C VAL A 254 24.11 -10.87 13.18
N VAL A 255 23.44 -11.82 13.82
CA VAL A 255 22.50 -12.74 13.17
C VAL A 255 21.37 -11.98 12.49
N TYR A 256 20.84 -10.95 13.13
CA TYR A 256 19.81 -10.10 12.54
C TYR A 256 20.29 -9.39 11.26
N LEU A 257 21.49 -8.81 11.29
CA LEU A 257 22.08 -8.13 10.11
C LEU A 257 22.35 -9.11 8.97
N ILE A 258 22.87 -10.32 9.28
CA ILE A 258 23.10 -11.39 8.31
C ILE A 258 21.75 -11.84 7.69
N ALA A 259 20.73 -12.07 8.51
CA ALA A 259 19.39 -12.43 8.01
C ALA A 259 18.80 -11.34 7.12
N THR A 260 18.98 -10.06 7.48
CA THR A 260 18.55 -8.92 6.65
C THR A 260 19.30 -8.87 5.33
N TYR A 261 20.62 -9.13 5.34
CA TYR A 261 21.44 -9.21 4.13
C TYR A 261 20.94 -10.32 3.19
N PHE A 262 20.75 -11.53 3.70
CA PHE A 262 20.25 -12.64 2.88
C PHE A 262 18.83 -12.37 2.36
N ALA A 263 17.95 -11.80 3.17
CA ALA A 263 16.61 -11.43 2.73
C ALA A 263 16.67 -10.41 1.57
N ALA A 264 17.53 -9.40 1.68
CA ALA A 264 17.69 -8.39 0.64
C ALA A 264 18.25 -8.94 -0.69
N THR A 265 18.98 -10.05 -0.64
CA THR A 265 19.56 -10.67 -1.85
C THR A 265 18.67 -11.77 -2.43
N VAL A 266 18.10 -12.63 -1.58
CA VAL A 266 17.34 -13.81 -2.01
C VAL A 266 15.90 -13.47 -2.43
N LEU A 267 15.27 -12.48 -1.78
CA LEU A 267 13.88 -12.10 -2.07
C LEU A 267 13.75 -11.10 -3.22
N ARG A 268 14.82 -10.81 -3.95
CA ARG A 268 14.76 -9.95 -5.12
C ARG A 268 13.91 -10.60 -6.22
N PRO A 269 12.91 -9.89 -6.77
CA PRO A 269 12.19 -10.38 -7.94
C PRO A 269 13.03 -10.29 -9.21
N GLU A 270 12.64 -11.02 -10.24
CA GLU A 270 13.09 -10.75 -11.60
C GLU A 270 12.72 -9.30 -11.98
N GLY A 271 13.58 -8.61 -12.73
CA GLY A 271 13.38 -7.20 -13.03
C GLY A 271 13.60 -6.23 -11.86
N ALA A 272 14.34 -6.64 -10.82
CA ALA A 272 14.59 -5.81 -9.62
C ALA A 272 15.19 -4.42 -9.90
N ASP A 273 15.81 -4.19 -11.06
CA ASP A 273 16.34 -2.90 -11.53
C ASP A 273 15.52 -2.28 -12.68
N THR A 274 14.22 -2.49 -12.70
CA THR A 274 13.36 -1.99 -13.78
C THR A 274 13.34 -0.46 -13.84
N TRP A 275 13.21 0.21 -12.69
CA TRP A 275 13.03 1.66 -12.64
C TRP A 275 14.34 2.43 -12.49
N PRO A 276 14.62 3.42 -13.39
CA PRO A 276 15.81 4.24 -13.29
C PRO A 276 15.74 5.24 -12.12
N PRO A 277 16.89 5.79 -11.68
CA PRO A 277 16.88 6.96 -10.82
C PRO A 277 16.24 8.15 -11.55
N VAL A 278 15.51 8.99 -10.81
CA VAL A 278 14.67 10.07 -11.37
C VAL A 278 15.13 11.46 -10.95
N GLN A 279 16.13 11.58 -10.06
CA GLN A 279 16.54 12.85 -9.50
C GLN A 279 17.98 12.81 -8.94
N THR A 280 18.51 13.97 -8.54
CA THR A 280 19.82 14.07 -7.90
C THR A 280 19.76 13.72 -6.40
N PRO A 281 20.88 13.29 -5.77
CA PRO A 281 20.90 13.01 -4.34
C PRO A 281 20.51 14.22 -3.46
N ALA A 282 20.91 15.43 -3.85
CA ALA A 282 20.56 16.65 -3.12
C ALA A 282 19.05 16.94 -3.17
N GLN A 283 18.43 16.75 -4.34
CA GLN A 283 16.99 16.89 -4.53
C GLN A 283 16.25 15.83 -3.70
N ALA A 284 16.65 14.56 -3.83
CA ALA A 284 16.03 13.45 -3.08
C ALA A 284 16.08 13.68 -1.57
N PHE A 285 17.22 14.15 -1.05
CA PHE A 285 17.36 14.48 0.36
C PHE A 285 16.44 15.63 0.79
N GLY A 286 16.39 16.72 -0.01
CA GLY A 286 15.50 17.85 0.24
C GLY A 286 14.02 17.47 0.25
N GLU A 287 13.60 16.65 -0.72
CA GLU A 287 12.24 16.11 -0.81
C GLU A 287 11.89 15.18 0.36
N ALA A 288 12.81 14.30 0.77
CA ALA A 288 12.62 13.42 1.92
C ALA A 288 12.46 14.23 3.23
N LEU A 289 13.30 15.24 3.43
CA LEU A 289 13.25 16.11 4.60
C LEU A 289 11.97 16.93 4.67
N SER A 290 11.52 17.46 3.54
CA SER A 290 10.29 18.25 3.43
C SER A 290 9.02 17.38 3.36
N SER A 291 9.16 16.04 3.31
CA SER A 291 8.06 15.10 3.10
C SER A 291 7.23 15.40 1.84
N ALA A 292 7.90 15.88 0.80
CA ALA A 292 7.33 16.25 -0.49
C ALA A 292 8.01 15.50 -1.66
N PRO A 293 8.01 14.16 -1.65
CA PRO A 293 8.75 13.38 -2.64
C PRO A 293 8.15 13.48 -4.04
N LEU A 294 9.02 13.31 -5.05
CA LEU A 294 8.65 13.21 -6.46
C LEU A 294 7.91 14.47 -6.97
N GLY A 295 8.41 15.64 -6.58
CA GLY A 295 7.87 16.92 -6.99
C GLY A 295 6.54 17.30 -6.34
N ALA A 296 6.14 16.64 -5.26
CA ALA A 296 4.96 17.06 -4.50
C ALA A 296 5.18 18.43 -3.84
N ALA A 297 4.08 19.19 -3.65
CA ALA A 297 4.17 20.47 -2.97
C ALA A 297 4.55 20.32 -1.49
N THR A 298 5.47 21.14 -1.00
CA THR A 298 5.94 21.11 0.38
C THR A 298 4.85 21.59 1.34
N SER A 299 4.58 20.78 2.37
CA SER A 299 3.77 21.17 3.52
C SER A 299 4.65 21.87 4.56
N VAL A 300 4.62 23.20 4.59
CA VAL A 300 5.43 24.01 5.53
C VAL A 300 5.20 23.61 7.01
N PRO A 301 3.94 23.41 7.47
CA PRO A 301 3.72 22.98 8.85
C PRO A 301 4.33 21.60 9.16
N LEU A 302 4.28 20.67 8.21
CA LEU A 302 4.85 19.33 8.36
C LEU A 302 6.39 19.39 8.42
N LEU A 303 7.00 20.16 7.51
CA LEU A 303 8.45 20.40 7.52
C LEU A 303 8.88 21.03 8.85
N ALA A 304 8.19 22.08 9.31
CA ALA A 304 8.51 22.72 10.58
C ALA A 304 8.44 21.74 11.76
N LEU A 305 7.40 20.91 11.83
CA LEU A 305 7.26 19.90 12.89
C LEU A 305 8.36 18.83 12.82
N THR A 306 8.76 18.44 11.61
CA THR A 306 9.87 17.49 11.39
C THR A 306 11.19 18.09 11.88
N LEU A 307 11.50 19.34 11.52
CA LEU A 307 12.70 20.04 11.97
C LEU A 307 12.74 20.23 13.48
N VAL A 308 11.61 20.60 14.09
CA VAL A 308 11.50 20.67 15.57
C VAL A 308 11.70 19.28 16.19
N GLY A 309 11.17 18.24 15.58
CA GLY A 309 11.37 16.86 16.01
C GLY A 309 12.84 16.44 15.96
N ILE A 310 13.54 16.75 14.86
CA ILE A 310 14.99 16.52 14.73
C ILE A 310 15.75 17.29 15.81
N PHE A 311 15.50 18.60 15.95
CA PHE A 311 16.16 19.43 16.96
C PHE A 311 15.96 18.88 18.38
N ALA A 312 14.72 18.55 18.76
CA ALA A 312 14.39 18.00 20.06
C ALA A 312 15.05 16.63 20.30
N ALA A 313 15.12 15.78 19.25
CA ALA A 313 15.73 14.47 19.34
C ALA A 313 17.26 14.55 19.46
N VAL A 314 17.91 15.45 18.71
CA VAL A 314 19.35 15.71 18.80
C VAL A 314 19.72 16.26 20.19
N ARG A 315 18.94 17.23 20.72
CA ARG A 315 19.14 17.76 22.08
C ARG A 315 19.05 16.66 23.15
N ASN A 316 18.25 15.63 22.90
CA ASN A 316 18.07 14.48 23.79
C ASN A 316 18.70 13.20 23.21
N PHE A 317 19.79 13.31 22.45
CA PHE A 317 20.37 12.23 21.64
C PHE A 317 20.59 10.93 22.42
N ARG A 318 21.09 11.00 23.68
CA ARG A 318 21.36 9.81 24.50
C ARG A 318 20.18 8.84 24.63
N THR A 319 18.95 9.34 24.52
CA THR A 319 17.72 8.56 24.69
C THR A 319 16.84 8.51 23.44
N LYS A 320 17.08 9.39 22.46
CA LYS A 320 16.25 9.59 21.26
C LYS A 320 16.94 9.21 19.95
N TRP A 321 18.23 8.82 19.98
CA TRP A 321 18.94 8.38 18.78
C TRP A 321 18.24 7.24 18.02
N PRO A 322 17.48 6.28 18.65
CA PRO A 322 16.77 5.28 17.86
C PRO A 322 15.66 5.88 16.99
N LEU A 323 15.03 6.97 17.46
CA LEU A 323 14.02 7.70 16.68
C LEU A 323 14.66 8.44 15.49
N ILE A 324 15.85 9.02 15.68
CA ILE A 324 16.64 9.61 14.59
C ILE A 324 17.04 8.52 13.58
N GLY A 325 17.57 7.39 14.08
CA GLY A 325 17.93 6.25 13.23
C GLY A 325 16.76 5.72 12.40
N PHE A 326 15.58 5.63 13.00
CA PHE A 326 14.35 5.24 12.32
C PHE A 326 13.98 6.21 11.18
N PHE A 327 14.09 7.51 11.43
CA PHE A 327 13.88 8.53 10.39
C PHE A 327 14.93 8.43 9.27
N LEU A 328 16.20 8.28 9.63
CA LEU A 328 17.29 8.18 8.66
C LEU A 328 17.18 6.94 7.76
N VAL A 329 16.62 5.82 8.24
CA VAL A 329 16.35 4.65 7.39
C VAL A 329 15.39 5.01 6.26
N GLY A 330 14.27 5.69 6.55
CA GLY A 330 13.32 6.10 5.51
C GLY A 330 13.95 7.07 4.50
N VAL A 331 14.66 8.08 4.99
CA VAL A 331 15.39 9.04 4.13
C VAL A 331 16.43 8.33 3.25
N PHE A 332 17.24 7.47 3.85
CA PHE A 332 18.28 6.72 3.14
C PHE A 332 17.72 5.84 2.03
N LEU A 333 16.70 5.04 2.33
CA LEU A 333 16.07 4.16 1.35
C LEU A 333 15.51 4.96 0.16
N PHE A 334 14.81 6.06 0.42
CA PHE A 334 14.26 6.91 -0.63
C PHE A 334 15.37 7.57 -1.46
N VAL A 335 16.40 8.16 -0.83
CA VAL A 335 17.51 8.83 -1.52
C VAL A 335 18.27 7.83 -2.40
N VAL A 336 18.64 6.67 -1.86
CA VAL A 336 19.36 5.64 -2.63
C VAL A 336 18.55 5.20 -3.84
N THR A 337 17.25 4.91 -3.64
CA THR A 337 16.40 4.42 -4.74
C THR A 337 16.20 5.46 -5.82
N SER A 338 15.93 6.71 -5.45
CA SER A 338 15.53 7.74 -6.40
C SER A 338 16.70 8.45 -7.10
N SER A 339 17.94 8.31 -6.58
CA SER A 339 19.04 9.15 -7.08
C SER A 339 20.38 8.43 -7.31
N PHE A 340 20.58 7.21 -6.80
CA PHE A 340 21.86 6.52 -7.00
C PHE A 340 21.87 5.79 -8.36
N PRO A 341 23.05 5.57 -8.95
CA PRO A 341 23.17 4.87 -10.24
C PRO A 341 22.70 3.40 -10.13
N ARG A 342 22.40 2.80 -11.29
CA ARG A 342 22.00 1.40 -11.40
C ARG A 342 23.21 0.49 -11.16
N GLU A 343 23.50 0.25 -9.89
CA GLU A 343 24.61 -0.57 -9.41
C GLU A 343 24.15 -1.46 -8.25
N GLU A 344 24.96 -2.45 -7.88
CA GLU A 344 24.67 -3.39 -6.80
C GLU A 344 24.32 -2.72 -5.47
N PHE A 345 24.94 -1.57 -5.16
CA PHE A 345 24.61 -0.84 -3.95
C PHE A 345 23.14 -0.37 -3.92
N ARG A 346 22.68 0.25 -5.01
CA ARG A 346 21.28 0.66 -5.14
C ARG A 346 20.36 -0.55 -5.14
N LEU A 347 20.70 -1.57 -5.91
CA LEU A 347 19.93 -2.80 -6.05
C LEU A 347 19.79 -3.55 -4.72
N PHE A 348 20.83 -3.57 -3.88
CA PHE A 348 20.78 -4.18 -2.55
C PHE A 348 19.71 -3.53 -1.66
N PHE A 349 19.60 -2.20 -1.65
CA PHE A 349 18.67 -1.47 -0.80
C PHE A 349 17.28 -1.29 -1.40
N SER A 350 17.12 -1.43 -2.71
CA SER A 350 15.86 -1.09 -3.40
C SER A 350 15.29 -2.21 -4.28
N GLY A 351 16.06 -3.25 -4.58
CA GLY A 351 15.68 -4.26 -5.57
C GLY A 351 14.39 -5.02 -5.25
N ILE A 352 14.10 -5.30 -3.97
CA ILE A 352 12.82 -5.92 -3.56
C ILE A 352 11.59 -5.06 -3.91
N TRP A 353 11.78 -3.77 -4.14
CA TRP A 353 10.77 -2.82 -4.61
C TRP A 353 10.93 -2.47 -6.09
N TYR A 354 11.62 -3.30 -6.89
CA TYR A 354 11.94 -3.06 -8.32
C TYR A 354 12.74 -1.78 -8.55
N SER A 355 13.44 -1.30 -7.53
CA SER A 355 14.13 -0.01 -7.51
C SER A 355 13.18 1.19 -7.82
N ASP A 356 11.91 1.06 -7.44
CA ASP A 356 10.84 2.00 -7.74
C ASP A 356 10.73 3.12 -6.70
N SER A 357 10.98 4.37 -7.10
CA SER A 357 10.98 5.53 -6.22
C SER A 357 9.64 5.82 -5.55
N PRO A 358 8.46 5.73 -6.20
CA PRO A 358 7.16 5.84 -5.56
C PRO A 358 6.93 4.89 -4.38
N ARG A 359 7.36 3.64 -4.47
CA ARG A 359 7.22 2.65 -3.37
C ARG A 359 8.04 3.07 -2.15
N LEU A 360 9.26 3.59 -2.36
CA LEU A 360 10.11 4.05 -1.26
C LEU A 360 9.65 5.42 -0.72
N ALA A 361 9.11 6.30 -1.56
CA ALA A 361 8.46 7.54 -1.14
C ALA A 361 7.29 7.28 -0.18
N ALA A 362 6.52 6.22 -0.42
CA ALA A 362 5.41 5.80 0.43
C ALA A 362 5.84 5.36 1.84
N LEU A 363 7.11 5.01 2.07
CA LEU A 363 7.66 4.68 3.40
C LEU A 363 8.09 5.91 4.21
N LEU A 364 8.25 7.09 3.61
CA LEU A 364 8.68 8.30 4.32
C LEU A 364 7.76 8.71 5.47
N PRO A 365 6.42 8.65 5.35
CA PRO A 365 5.52 8.98 6.47
C PRO A 365 5.70 8.07 7.67
N LEU A 366 5.97 6.78 7.46
CA LEU A 366 6.25 5.82 8.53
C LEU A 366 7.42 6.29 9.42
N ALA A 367 8.46 6.84 8.80
CA ALA A 367 9.65 7.36 9.46
C ALA A 367 9.42 8.74 10.11
N THR A 368 8.68 9.60 9.42
CA THR A 368 8.54 11.02 9.79
C THR A 368 7.51 11.24 10.90
N ILE A 369 6.39 10.51 10.89
CA ILE A 369 5.29 10.72 11.86
C ILE A 369 5.75 10.58 13.31
N PRO A 370 6.49 9.54 13.74
CA PRO A 370 6.95 9.44 15.11
C PRO A 370 7.89 10.59 15.52
N LEU A 371 8.75 11.04 14.60
CA LEU A 371 9.69 12.12 14.84
C LEU A 371 8.99 13.49 14.95
N ALA A 372 8.09 13.81 14.01
CA ALA A 372 7.30 15.04 14.02
C ALA A 372 6.36 15.08 15.24
N THR A 373 5.75 13.94 15.61
CA THR A 373 4.97 13.82 16.85
C THR A 373 5.83 14.10 18.08
N TYR A 374 7.09 13.65 18.09
CA TYR A 374 8.01 14.00 19.18
C TYR A 374 8.28 15.51 19.23
N GLY A 375 8.36 16.18 18.08
CA GLY A 375 8.42 17.64 17.98
C GLY A 375 7.20 18.32 18.64
N ILE A 376 5.99 17.84 18.35
CA ILE A 376 4.75 18.33 18.98
C ILE A 376 4.81 18.14 20.52
N VAL A 377 5.25 16.95 20.97
CA VAL A 377 5.37 16.65 22.40
C VAL A 377 6.37 17.61 23.08
N TRP A 378 7.51 17.86 22.43
CA TRP A 378 8.52 18.77 22.93
C TRP A 378 8.00 20.22 23.04
N LEU A 379 7.33 20.73 21.99
CA LEU A 379 6.69 22.06 22.02
C LEU A 379 5.64 22.17 23.13
N ALA A 380 4.79 21.15 23.29
CA ALA A 380 3.80 21.13 24.37
C ALA A 380 4.43 21.15 25.76
N GLN A 381 5.57 20.47 25.94
CA GLN A 381 6.36 20.51 27.19
C GLN A 381 6.95 21.89 27.45
N GLN A 382 7.54 22.55 26.42
CA GLN A 382 8.08 23.91 26.54
C GLN A 382 6.96 24.91 26.90
N ALA A 383 5.82 24.86 26.21
CA ALA A 383 4.66 25.71 26.48
C ALA A 383 4.14 25.53 27.91
N THR A 384 4.01 24.26 28.36
CA THR A 384 3.57 23.96 29.74
C THR A 384 4.56 24.47 30.78
N SER A 385 5.87 24.33 30.53
CA SER A 385 6.92 24.80 31.45
C SER A 385 6.96 26.33 31.52
N ALA A 386 6.80 27.03 30.41
CA ALA A 386 6.70 28.49 30.35
C ALA A 386 5.46 28.99 31.10
N TRP A 387 4.30 28.36 30.87
CA TRP A 387 3.05 28.71 31.57
C TRP A 387 3.16 28.57 33.10
N ARG A 388 3.81 27.51 33.58
CA ARG A 388 4.02 27.31 35.03
C ARG A 388 4.94 28.37 35.70
N ARG A 389 5.69 29.13 34.92
CA ARG A 389 6.54 30.22 35.39
C ARG A 389 5.77 31.54 35.56
N VAL A 390 4.54 31.64 35.06
CA VAL A 390 3.71 32.83 35.20
C VAL A 390 3.20 32.92 36.64
N PRO A 391 3.45 34.02 37.37
CA PRO A 391 2.99 34.19 38.74
C PRO A 391 1.46 34.14 38.84
N GLY A 392 0.93 33.50 39.88
CA GLY A 392 -0.54 33.44 40.11
C GLY A 392 -1.28 32.27 39.47
N VAL A 393 -0.64 31.47 38.61
CA VAL A 393 -1.28 30.28 37.99
C VAL A 393 -1.24 29.10 38.97
N ARG A 394 -2.41 28.81 39.59
CA ARG A 394 -2.60 27.64 40.47
C ARG A 394 -3.08 26.44 39.64
N THR A 395 -2.48 25.26 39.91
CA THR A 395 -2.88 23.97 39.28
C THR A 395 -4.20 23.45 39.91
N THR A 396 -5.33 23.97 39.46
CA THR A 396 -6.67 23.54 39.88
C THR A 396 -7.29 22.56 38.88
N SER A 397 -8.43 21.95 39.19
CA SER A 397 -9.19 21.11 38.25
C SER A 397 -9.63 21.86 36.99
N ARG A 398 -9.84 23.19 37.10
CA ARG A 398 -10.10 24.09 35.96
C ARG A 398 -8.89 24.20 35.03
N PHE A 399 -7.66 24.14 35.57
CA PHE A 399 -6.43 24.12 34.77
C PHE A 399 -6.33 22.87 33.90
N ALA A 400 -6.68 21.68 34.42
CA ALA A 400 -6.67 20.45 33.64
C ALA A 400 -7.71 20.48 32.49
N SER A 401 -8.85 21.09 32.70
CA SER A 401 -9.86 21.26 31.65
C SER A 401 -9.42 22.28 30.59
N ALA A 402 -8.77 23.38 31.00
CA ALA A 402 -8.20 24.35 30.07
C ALA A 402 -7.08 23.76 29.20
N GLN A 403 -6.21 22.93 29.77
CA GLN A 403 -5.16 22.23 28.98
C GLN A 403 -5.78 21.33 27.88
N VAL A 404 -6.86 20.62 28.16
CA VAL A 404 -7.52 19.79 27.16
C VAL A 404 -8.21 20.64 26.09
N ALA A 405 -8.84 21.77 26.49
CA ALA A 405 -9.43 22.70 25.52
C ALA A 405 -8.35 23.29 24.60
N VAL A 406 -7.21 23.71 25.13
CA VAL A 406 -6.06 24.16 24.31
C VAL A 406 -5.57 23.06 23.38
N LEU A 407 -5.46 21.81 23.83
CA LEU A 407 -5.07 20.70 22.97
C LEU A 407 -6.06 20.46 21.83
N LEU A 408 -7.36 20.59 22.07
CA LEU A 408 -8.38 20.46 21.04
C LEU A 408 -8.30 21.61 20.02
N VAL A 409 -8.14 22.85 20.48
CA VAL A 409 -7.99 24.03 19.61
C VAL A 409 -6.71 23.93 18.78
N CYS A 410 -5.58 23.60 19.41
CA CYS A 410 -4.32 23.39 18.69
C CYS A 410 -4.40 22.19 17.71
N GLY A 411 -5.09 21.11 18.10
CA GLY A 411 -5.34 19.97 17.25
C GLY A 411 -6.17 20.33 16.01
N LEU A 412 -7.24 21.10 16.21
CA LEU A 412 -8.08 21.59 15.10
C LEU A 412 -7.31 22.54 14.18
N ALA A 413 -6.56 23.49 14.75
CA ALA A 413 -5.70 24.38 13.98
C ALA A 413 -4.65 23.60 13.16
N LEU A 414 -3.99 22.62 13.78
CA LEU A 414 -3.07 21.73 13.10
C LEU A 414 -3.76 20.94 11.99
N CYS A 415 -4.96 20.39 12.24
CA CYS A 415 -5.76 19.71 11.23
C CYS A 415 -5.98 20.59 9.99
N VAL A 416 -6.38 21.84 10.18
CA VAL A 416 -6.61 22.81 9.09
C VAL A 416 -5.30 23.13 8.36
N LEU A 417 -4.22 23.39 9.09
CA LEU A 417 -2.91 23.73 8.52
C LEU A 417 -2.29 22.57 7.72
N LEU A 418 -2.61 21.32 8.08
CA LEU A 418 -2.14 20.14 7.36
C LEU A 418 -2.95 19.86 6.08
N GLN A 419 -4.14 20.48 5.89
CA GLN A 419 -4.90 20.41 4.64
C GLN A 419 -4.31 21.40 3.62
N ASN A 420 -3.36 20.94 2.83
CA ASN A 420 -2.56 21.79 1.93
C ASN A 420 -2.65 21.32 0.46
N SER A 421 -1.96 22.05 -0.41
CA SER A 421 -1.94 21.78 -1.86
C SER A 421 -1.41 20.39 -2.22
N SER A 422 -0.49 19.81 -1.42
CA SER A 422 0.05 18.48 -1.73
C SER A 422 -1.00 17.38 -1.59
N LEU A 423 -1.89 17.46 -0.59
CA LEU A 423 -3.01 16.53 -0.43
C LEU A 423 -4.05 16.71 -1.54
N SER A 424 -4.32 17.94 -1.96
CA SER A 424 -5.22 18.20 -3.09
C SER A 424 -4.62 17.70 -4.42
N GLN A 425 -3.31 17.75 -4.57
CA GLN A 425 -2.61 17.13 -5.72
C GLN A 425 -2.73 15.60 -5.68
N ALA A 426 -2.56 14.98 -4.50
CA ALA A 426 -2.71 13.54 -4.35
C ALA A 426 -4.15 13.08 -4.66
N GLU A 427 -5.16 13.81 -4.17
CA GLU A 427 -6.58 13.57 -4.50
C GLU A 427 -6.85 13.66 -6.00
N ARG A 428 -6.33 14.71 -6.68
CA ARG A 428 -6.47 14.83 -8.15
C ARG A 428 -5.79 13.68 -8.90
N LYS A 429 -4.60 13.25 -8.48
CA LYS A 429 -3.92 12.10 -9.10
C LYS A 429 -4.76 10.81 -8.98
N ILE A 430 -5.44 10.59 -7.86
CA ILE A 430 -6.38 9.47 -7.74
C ILE A 430 -7.57 9.69 -8.68
N ALA A 431 -8.15 10.90 -8.72
CA ALA A 431 -9.25 11.20 -9.62
C ALA A 431 -8.89 10.98 -11.09
N ASP A 432 -7.70 11.41 -11.50
CA ASP A 432 -7.19 11.19 -12.87
C ASP A 432 -6.95 9.69 -13.16
N ALA A 433 -6.48 8.93 -12.15
CA ALA A 433 -6.24 7.50 -12.29
C ALA A 433 -7.53 6.67 -12.35
N PHE A 434 -8.65 7.16 -11.79
CA PHE A 434 -9.93 6.45 -11.75
C PHE A 434 -10.99 7.06 -12.68
N ALA A 435 -10.65 8.09 -13.44
CA ALA A 435 -11.59 8.75 -14.33
C ALA A 435 -12.02 7.83 -15.48
N LEU A 436 -13.32 7.58 -15.59
CA LEU A 436 -13.93 6.91 -16.74
C LEU A 436 -14.43 7.96 -17.73
N THR A 437 -13.72 8.12 -18.84
CA THR A 437 -13.97 9.10 -19.89
C THR A 437 -13.78 8.47 -21.28
N SER A 438 -14.11 9.21 -22.34
CA SER A 438 -13.77 8.80 -23.71
C SER A 438 -12.27 8.81 -24.02
N GLN A 439 -11.42 9.31 -23.09
CA GLN A 439 -9.96 9.40 -23.23
C GLN A 439 -9.23 8.59 -22.15
N SER A 440 -9.94 7.73 -21.45
CA SER A 440 -9.33 6.84 -20.43
C SER A 440 -8.32 5.91 -21.09
N ARG A 441 -7.24 5.60 -20.35
CA ARG A 441 -6.08 4.88 -20.91
C ARG A 441 -6.28 3.37 -21.00
N LEU A 442 -7.05 2.81 -20.07
CA LEU A 442 -7.26 1.35 -19.98
C LEU A 442 -8.64 0.97 -20.54
N VAL A 443 -9.70 1.62 -20.06
CA VAL A 443 -11.08 1.39 -20.51
C VAL A 443 -11.77 2.73 -20.67
N THR A 444 -12.21 3.03 -21.89
CA THR A 444 -13.01 4.20 -22.22
C THR A 444 -14.49 3.99 -21.88
N THR A 445 -15.28 5.08 -21.93
CA THR A 445 -16.76 4.97 -21.75
C THR A 445 -17.42 4.02 -22.74
N ASP A 446 -16.96 4.00 -23.99
CA ASP A 446 -17.51 3.15 -25.05
C ASP A 446 -17.14 1.68 -24.83
N GLU A 447 -15.90 1.41 -24.50
CA GLU A 447 -15.41 0.06 -24.15
C GLU A 447 -16.11 -0.48 -22.90
N MET A 448 -16.30 0.33 -21.86
CA MET A 448 -17.05 -0.06 -20.66
C MET A 448 -18.51 -0.39 -20.99
N ALA A 449 -19.12 0.35 -21.93
CA ALA A 449 -20.48 0.06 -22.37
C ALA A 449 -20.58 -1.28 -23.12
N ILE A 450 -19.56 -1.65 -23.89
CA ILE A 450 -19.46 -2.98 -24.50
C ILE A 450 -19.26 -4.06 -23.44
N LEU A 451 -18.28 -3.89 -22.53
CA LEU A 451 -18.01 -4.87 -21.47
C LEU A 451 -19.26 -5.21 -20.65
N LYS A 452 -20.11 -4.23 -20.36
CA LYS A 452 -21.38 -4.43 -19.63
C LYS A 452 -22.49 -5.15 -20.40
N GLN A 453 -22.32 -5.36 -21.69
CA GLN A 453 -23.30 -6.07 -22.55
C GLN A 453 -22.83 -7.48 -22.93
N VAL A 454 -21.58 -7.82 -22.61
CA VAL A 454 -20.99 -9.10 -23.03
C VAL A 454 -21.73 -10.27 -22.42
N ASP A 455 -22.12 -10.21 -21.15
CA ASP A 455 -22.85 -11.29 -20.45
C ASP A 455 -24.25 -11.54 -21.01
N ASP A 456 -24.91 -10.53 -21.61
CA ASP A 456 -26.18 -10.65 -22.26
C ASP A 456 -26.08 -11.25 -23.69
N ILE A 457 -24.91 -11.11 -24.34
CA ILE A 457 -24.73 -11.44 -25.76
C ILE A 457 -23.94 -12.75 -25.95
N VAL A 458 -22.88 -12.93 -25.18
CA VAL A 458 -21.96 -14.07 -25.30
C VAL A 458 -22.46 -15.23 -24.42
N PRO A 459 -22.62 -16.45 -24.94
CA PRO A 459 -22.97 -17.63 -24.14
C PRO A 459 -21.92 -17.91 -23.02
N GLU A 460 -22.38 -18.42 -21.87
CA GLU A 460 -21.52 -18.72 -20.71
C GLU A 460 -20.36 -19.69 -21.02
N ASN A 461 -20.61 -20.66 -21.93
CA ASN A 461 -19.64 -21.68 -22.32
C ASN A 461 -18.65 -21.20 -23.40
N GLU A 462 -18.83 -20.00 -23.92
CA GLU A 462 -17.97 -19.44 -24.97
C GLU A 462 -16.95 -18.45 -24.36
N ALA A 463 -15.82 -18.26 -25.04
CA ALA A 463 -14.74 -17.40 -24.62
C ALA A 463 -14.54 -16.21 -25.56
N VAL A 464 -13.95 -15.17 -25.03
CA VAL A 464 -13.66 -13.93 -25.76
C VAL A 464 -12.16 -13.79 -25.96
N VAL A 465 -11.75 -13.53 -27.20
CA VAL A 465 -10.39 -13.13 -27.54
C VAL A 465 -10.26 -11.62 -27.27
N ALA A 466 -9.30 -11.25 -26.47
CA ALA A 466 -9.04 -9.86 -26.13
C ALA A 466 -7.55 -9.59 -25.97
N ASP A 467 -7.13 -8.38 -26.27
CA ASP A 467 -5.73 -7.96 -26.10
C ASP A 467 -5.42 -7.73 -24.62
N PRO A 468 -4.46 -8.46 -24.03
CA PRO A 468 -4.09 -8.32 -22.61
C PRO A 468 -3.30 -7.04 -22.28
N TRP A 469 -2.93 -6.25 -23.27
CA TRP A 469 -2.33 -4.91 -23.09
C TRP A 469 -3.35 -3.78 -23.02
N MET A 470 -4.62 -4.13 -23.17
CA MET A 470 -5.77 -3.22 -23.18
C MET A 470 -6.83 -3.66 -22.17
N GLY A 471 -7.84 -2.83 -21.99
CA GLY A 471 -8.98 -3.13 -21.12
C GLY A 471 -9.86 -4.30 -21.57
N GLY A 472 -9.67 -4.83 -22.78
CA GLY A 472 -10.42 -5.96 -23.30
C GLY A 472 -10.30 -7.23 -22.44
N SER A 473 -9.14 -7.51 -21.85
CA SER A 473 -8.97 -8.64 -20.93
C SER A 473 -9.79 -8.51 -19.64
N LEU A 474 -10.29 -7.32 -19.31
CA LEU A 474 -11.22 -7.10 -18.20
C LEU A 474 -12.62 -7.65 -18.48
N VAL A 475 -12.89 -8.18 -19.68
CA VAL A 475 -14.12 -8.91 -19.98
C VAL A 475 -14.36 -10.03 -18.96
N PHE A 476 -13.31 -10.62 -18.39
CA PHE A 476 -13.43 -11.63 -17.34
C PHE A 476 -13.99 -11.04 -16.05
N ALA A 477 -13.41 -9.95 -15.56
CA ALA A 477 -13.83 -9.34 -14.29
C ALA A 477 -15.08 -8.46 -14.40
N LEU A 478 -15.31 -7.83 -15.56
CA LEU A 478 -16.36 -6.82 -15.77
C LEU A 478 -17.48 -7.25 -16.71
N GLY A 479 -17.21 -8.18 -17.62
CA GLY A 479 -18.16 -8.70 -18.58
C GLY A 479 -18.62 -10.13 -18.27
N ASP A 480 -18.19 -10.70 -17.16
CA ASP A 480 -18.61 -12.01 -16.64
C ASP A 480 -18.46 -13.14 -17.66
N ARG A 481 -17.46 -13.07 -18.53
CA ARG A 481 -17.16 -14.09 -19.56
C ARG A 481 -15.68 -14.43 -19.59
N ARG A 482 -15.41 -15.71 -19.81
CA ARG A 482 -14.05 -16.23 -19.93
C ARG A 482 -13.32 -15.56 -21.09
N THR A 483 -12.04 -15.23 -20.87
CA THR A 483 -11.12 -14.79 -21.93
C THR A 483 -9.93 -15.73 -22.00
N ILE A 484 -9.38 -15.92 -23.21
CA ILE A 484 -8.18 -16.74 -23.43
C ILE A 484 -6.90 -16.08 -22.90
N ALA A 485 -6.93 -14.78 -22.64
CA ALA A 485 -5.81 -14.02 -22.16
C ALA A 485 -6.21 -13.05 -21.01
N PRO A 486 -6.49 -13.56 -19.79
CA PRO A 486 -6.86 -12.72 -18.65
C PRO A 486 -5.73 -11.81 -18.16
N HIS A 487 -4.48 -12.11 -18.55
CA HIS A 487 -3.30 -11.32 -18.26
C HIS A 487 -2.21 -11.59 -19.31
N ILE A 488 -1.25 -10.66 -19.47
CA ILE A 488 -0.10 -10.84 -20.39
C ILE A 488 0.80 -12.00 -19.99
N PHE A 489 0.98 -12.24 -18.70
CA PHE A 489 1.71 -13.39 -18.18
C PHE A 489 0.75 -14.55 -17.98
N GLY A 490 1.06 -15.70 -18.54
CA GLY A 490 0.24 -16.87 -18.38
C GLY A 490 0.76 -18.00 -19.25
N LYS A 491 0.63 -19.23 -18.77
CA LYS A 491 0.77 -20.40 -19.64
C LYS A 491 -0.57 -20.61 -20.33
N ARG A 492 -0.55 -20.56 -21.63
CA ARG A 492 -1.69 -20.82 -22.50
C ARG A 492 -1.50 -22.15 -23.20
N SER A 493 -2.59 -22.76 -23.61
CA SER A 493 -2.55 -23.90 -24.50
C SER A 493 -2.02 -23.51 -25.89
N THR A 494 -1.64 -24.50 -26.69
CA THR A 494 -1.23 -24.27 -28.09
C THR A 494 -2.34 -23.57 -28.90
N ASP A 495 -3.60 -23.93 -28.63
CA ASP A 495 -4.75 -23.35 -29.33
C ASP A 495 -4.99 -21.90 -28.91
N GLU A 496 -4.92 -21.59 -27.61
CA GLU A 496 -5.02 -20.21 -27.13
C GLU A 496 -3.91 -19.32 -27.69
N GLU A 497 -2.64 -19.79 -27.73
CA GLU A 497 -1.53 -19.04 -28.35
C GLU A 497 -1.73 -18.87 -29.88
N LEU A 498 -2.26 -19.88 -30.56
CA LEU A 498 -2.61 -19.79 -31.98
C LEU A 498 -3.67 -18.71 -32.22
N LEU A 499 -4.71 -18.67 -31.38
CA LEU A 499 -5.79 -17.67 -31.50
C LEU A 499 -5.32 -16.25 -31.18
N LEU A 500 -4.36 -16.06 -30.28
CA LEU A 500 -3.77 -14.73 -30.05
C LEU A 500 -2.95 -14.22 -31.25
N THR A 501 -2.56 -15.12 -32.16
CA THR A 501 -1.75 -14.78 -33.33
C THR A 501 -2.50 -14.79 -34.65
N GLN A 502 -3.62 -15.54 -34.79
CA GLN A 502 -4.27 -15.82 -36.07
C GLN A 502 -5.80 -15.95 -35.98
N TRP A 503 -6.47 -15.42 -34.95
CA TRP A 503 -7.92 -15.54 -34.80
C TRP A 503 -8.70 -14.98 -36.02
N ASP A 504 -8.20 -13.92 -36.62
CA ASP A 504 -8.76 -13.26 -37.82
C ASP A 504 -8.63 -14.10 -39.10
N GLU A 505 -7.75 -15.12 -39.10
CA GLU A 505 -7.62 -16.08 -40.21
C GLU A 505 -8.66 -17.22 -40.19
N ALA A 506 -9.50 -17.31 -39.18
CA ALA A 506 -10.38 -18.47 -38.97
C ALA A 506 -11.30 -18.81 -40.15
N ALA A 507 -11.68 -17.84 -40.98
CA ALA A 507 -12.55 -18.07 -42.14
C ALA A 507 -11.91 -18.93 -43.26
N TYR A 508 -10.55 -18.95 -43.31
CA TYR A 508 -9.81 -19.66 -44.36
C TYR A 508 -8.71 -20.60 -43.82
N ASN A 509 -8.49 -20.61 -42.50
CA ASN A 509 -7.50 -21.47 -41.85
C ASN A 509 -8.22 -22.53 -40.99
N THR A 510 -8.25 -23.76 -41.46
CA THR A 510 -8.92 -24.87 -40.75
C THR A 510 -8.32 -25.14 -39.37
N GLN A 511 -7.00 -24.95 -39.19
CA GLN A 511 -6.36 -25.16 -37.90
C GLN A 511 -6.85 -24.14 -36.89
N VAL A 512 -6.94 -22.87 -37.29
CA VAL A 512 -7.50 -21.81 -36.44
C VAL A 512 -8.95 -22.07 -36.11
N CYS A 513 -9.74 -22.49 -37.08
CA CYS A 513 -11.16 -22.83 -36.89
C CYS A 513 -11.34 -24.00 -35.89
N ASN A 514 -10.47 -25.00 -35.90
CA ASN A 514 -10.49 -26.08 -34.91
C ASN A 514 -10.14 -25.55 -33.52
N ALA A 515 -9.09 -24.71 -33.38
CA ALA A 515 -8.72 -24.07 -32.11
C ALA A 515 -9.87 -23.22 -31.54
N VAL A 516 -10.63 -22.50 -32.38
CA VAL A 516 -11.83 -21.78 -31.97
C VAL A 516 -12.89 -22.71 -31.37
N ARG A 517 -13.14 -23.87 -32.02
CA ARG A 517 -14.11 -24.88 -31.52
C ARG A 517 -13.64 -25.49 -30.19
N ASP A 518 -12.36 -25.84 -30.09
CA ASP A 518 -11.80 -26.51 -28.91
C ASP A 518 -11.76 -25.59 -27.68
N THR A 519 -11.53 -24.30 -27.89
CA THR A 519 -11.47 -23.28 -26.81
C THR A 519 -12.82 -22.60 -26.56
N GLY A 520 -13.75 -22.66 -27.50
CA GLY A 520 -14.99 -21.89 -27.47
C GLY A 520 -14.82 -20.40 -27.78
N ALA A 521 -13.69 -19.99 -28.35
CA ALA A 521 -13.32 -18.58 -28.54
C ALA A 521 -13.95 -17.99 -29.84
N TYR A 522 -15.27 -18.01 -29.92
CA TYR A 522 -16.03 -17.48 -31.05
C TYR A 522 -16.17 -15.95 -31.04
N TRP A 523 -15.76 -15.28 -30.01
CA TRP A 523 -15.93 -13.85 -29.79
C TRP A 523 -14.61 -13.14 -29.68
N ALA A 524 -14.58 -11.85 -30.07
CA ALA A 524 -13.43 -11.00 -29.86
C ALA A 524 -13.85 -9.56 -29.51
N LEU A 525 -12.99 -8.86 -28.75
CA LEU A 525 -13.16 -7.44 -28.48
C LEU A 525 -12.18 -6.63 -29.32
N ASP A 526 -12.73 -5.73 -30.12
CA ASP A 526 -11.99 -4.69 -30.82
C ASP A 526 -12.08 -3.38 -30.03
N PHE A 527 -11.03 -3.06 -29.27
CA PHE A 527 -10.85 -1.82 -28.54
C PHE A 527 -9.76 -0.93 -29.17
N GLY A 528 -9.52 -1.13 -30.47
CA GLY A 528 -8.52 -0.38 -31.22
C GLY A 528 -7.10 -0.93 -31.06
N GLN A 529 -6.09 -0.06 -31.14
CA GLN A 529 -4.67 -0.47 -31.15
C GLN A 529 -3.82 0.25 -30.10
N GLN A 530 -4.42 1.04 -29.25
CA GLN A 530 -3.70 1.84 -28.27
C GLN A 530 -3.64 1.12 -26.92
N GLY A 531 -2.50 0.55 -26.59
CA GLY A 531 -2.26 -0.03 -25.26
C GLY A 531 -2.24 1.03 -24.16
N VAL A 532 -2.41 0.60 -22.92
CA VAL A 532 -2.50 1.45 -21.70
C VAL A 532 -1.32 2.40 -21.52
N HIS A 533 -0.14 2.03 -22.03
CA HIS A 533 1.08 2.87 -21.98
C HIS A 533 1.23 3.79 -23.21
N GLY A 534 0.22 3.85 -24.10
CA GLY A 534 0.27 4.65 -25.31
C GLY A 534 1.06 4.02 -26.47
N ASN A 535 1.64 2.84 -26.27
CA ASN A 535 2.34 2.09 -27.30
C ASN A 535 1.33 1.22 -28.06
N ARG A 536 1.57 0.99 -29.35
CA ARG A 536 0.86 -0.01 -30.13
C ARG A 536 1.40 -1.39 -29.72
N ASN A 537 0.68 -2.07 -28.88
CA ASN A 537 0.91 -3.46 -28.51
C ASN A 537 -0.35 -4.22 -28.82
N THR A 538 -0.52 -4.70 -30.06
CA THR A 538 -1.68 -5.51 -30.46
C THR A 538 -1.28 -6.97 -30.57
N ILE A 539 -2.18 -7.85 -30.23
CA ILE A 539 -2.09 -9.26 -30.60
C ILE A 539 -2.39 -9.39 -32.10
N ALA A 540 -1.50 -10.10 -32.81
CA ALA A 540 -1.59 -10.22 -34.26
C ALA A 540 -2.93 -10.83 -34.74
N GLY A 541 -3.52 -11.74 -33.97
CA GLY A 541 -4.80 -12.39 -34.28
C GLY A 541 -6.04 -11.47 -34.32
N LEU A 542 -5.88 -10.17 -34.03
CA LEU A 542 -6.93 -9.16 -34.18
C LEU A 542 -6.56 -8.06 -35.18
N ASP A 543 -5.35 -8.07 -35.76
CA ASP A 543 -4.88 -6.95 -36.59
C ASP A 543 -5.75 -6.69 -37.82
N ASP A 544 -6.24 -7.73 -38.49
CA ASP A 544 -7.06 -7.62 -39.70
C ASP A 544 -8.54 -7.30 -39.43
N VAL A 545 -8.99 -7.38 -38.17
CA VAL A 545 -10.38 -7.09 -37.79
C VAL A 545 -10.55 -5.76 -37.06
N VAL A 546 -9.45 -5.19 -36.53
CA VAL A 546 -9.51 -3.91 -35.82
C VAL A 546 -9.91 -2.77 -36.75
N GLY A 547 -11.03 -2.13 -36.43
CA GLY A 547 -11.59 -1.02 -37.23
C GLY A 547 -12.09 -1.39 -38.61
N THR A 548 -12.04 -2.67 -39.01
CA THR A 548 -12.40 -3.15 -40.35
C THR A 548 -13.45 -4.27 -40.28
N SER A 549 -13.83 -4.85 -41.43
CA SER A 549 -14.64 -6.06 -41.53
C SER A 549 -13.81 -7.19 -42.15
N ALA A 550 -13.83 -8.37 -41.54
CA ALA A 550 -13.15 -9.56 -42.06
C ALA A 550 -14.19 -10.62 -42.50
N PRO A 551 -13.83 -11.50 -43.47
CA PRO A 551 -14.69 -12.60 -43.88
C PRO A 551 -15.05 -13.51 -42.69
N GLY A 552 -16.33 -13.84 -42.56
CA GLY A 552 -16.82 -14.72 -41.51
C GLY A 552 -16.85 -14.08 -40.11
N VAL A 553 -16.63 -12.78 -39.98
CA VAL A 553 -16.74 -12.01 -38.74
C VAL A 553 -17.92 -11.04 -38.82
N ARG A 554 -18.78 -11.04 -37.82
CA ARG A 554 -19.95 -10.17 -37.67
C ARG A 554 -19.77 -9.24 -36.47
N VAL A 555 -20.13 -7.98 -36.60
CA VAL A 555 -20.24 -7.06 -35.44
C VAL A 555 -21.54 -7.40 -34.70
N ALA A 556 -21.43 -7.89 -33.48
CA ALA A 556 -22.56 -8.25 -32.64
C ALA A 556 -23.04 -7.06 -31.78
N ALA A 557 -22.13 -6.24 -31.31
CA ALA A 557 -22.44 -4.97 -30.63
C ALA A 557 -21.37 -3.93 -30.94
N GLN A 558 -21.76 -2.66 -30.93
CA GLN A 558 -20.85 -1.53 -31.16
C GLN A 558 -21.28 -0.32 -30.34
N GLN A 559 -20.29 0.33 -29.74
CA GLN A 559 -20.46 1.60 -29.06
C GLN A 559 -19.27 2.50 -29.41
N GLY A 560 -19.55 3.59 -30.13
CA GLY A 560 -18.48 4.41 -30.70
C GLY A 560 -17.55 3.60 -31.58
N THR A 561 -16.26 3.54 -31.22
CA THR A 561 -15.25 2.72 -31.91
C THR A 561 -15.10 1.32 -31.32
N ALA A 562 -15.58 1.08 -30.10
CA ALA A 562 -15.49 -0.22 -29.43
C ALA A 562 -16.52 -1.21 -30.03
N ARG A 563 -16.07 -2.44 -30.29
CA ARG A 563 -16.90 -3.46 -30.91
C ARG A 563 -16.76 -4.82 -30.22
N LEU A 564 -17.87 -5.55 -30.12
CA LEU A 564 -17.88 -6.97 -29.85
C LEU A 564 -18.10 -7.70 -31.17
N LEU A 565 -17.19 -8.57 -31.54
CA LEU A 565 -17.15 -9.32 -32.78
C LEU A 565 -17.54 -10.77 -32.55
N GLU A 566 -18.29 -11.35 -33.46
CA GLU A 566 -18.67 -12.78 -33.51
C GLU A 566 -18.07 -13.43 -34.74
N LEU A 567 -17.37 -14.54 -34.57
CA LEU A 567 -16.87 -15.38 -35.63
C LEU A 567 -17.99 -16.37 -36.05
N THR A 568 -18.51 -16.21 -37.24
CA THR A 568 -19.58 -17.05 -37.80
C THR A 568 -19.04 -18.16 -38.69
N ALA A 569 -17.81 -18.04 -39.19
CA ALA A 569 -17.22 -18.99 -40.15
C ALA A 569 -16.95 -20.38 -39.56
N CYS A 570 -16.76 -20.52 -38.24
CA CYS A 570 -16.40 -21.78 -37.58
C CYS A 570 -17.57 -22.45 -36.82
N ARG A 571 -18.78 -21.91 -36.88
CA ARG A 571 -19.97 -22.47 -36.21
C ARG A 571 -20.51 -23.68 -36.93
#